data_b2833930b48a77f6dfe33135fc033c1e
#
_entry.id   b2833930b48a77f6dfe33135fc033c1e
#
_cell.length_a   1.000
_cell.length_b   1.000
_cell.length_c   1.000
_cell.angle_alpha   90.00
_cell.angle_beta   90.00
_cell.angle_gamma   90.00
#
_symmetry.space_group_name_H-M   'P 1'
#
loop_
_entity.id
_entity.type
_entity.pdbx_description
1 polymer ?
#
loop_
_entity_poly.entity_id
_entity_poly.type
_entity_poly.pdbx_seq_one_letter_code
_entity_poly.pdbx_strand_id
1 'polypeptide(L)'
;MNAIENYSLDENITLVTGASRGIGAGIADLFGQAGSTVIGTATSPEGAHSISERFSKSNIKGKGVVLDVSQSSEVNELIKELKANDENPSILINNAGISMESLMMRIKEDDWDKVIKTNLSSVFFLSKAVIGGMIKKRQGRIINIGSVVGSIGAIGNAHYSATKAGLVGLTKSIALEVGSRNITVNTIAPGYIETDMTKDMNQELSDTLMKKIPLNRYGQPIDIATTALFLASSSGAYITGQTIHVNGGMYMD
;
A
#
# COMPACT_ATOMS: atom_id res chain seq x y z
N MET A 1 -6.97 6.55 29.03
CA MET A 1 -6.94 5.82 27.74
C MET A 1 -5.72 4.93 27.73
N ASN A 2 -5.87 3.63 27.56
CA ASN A 2 -4.75 2.70 27.51
C ASN A 2 -4.03 2.89 26.15
N ALA A 3 -2.72 3.15 26.15
CA ALA A 3 -1.98 3.44 24.90
C ALA A 3 -2.08 2.30 23.86
N ILE A 4 -2.34 1.06 24.30
CA ILE A 4 -2.50 -0.10 23.42
C ILE A 4 -3.85 -0.06 22.67
N GLU A 5 -4.91 0.48 23.28
CA GLU A 5 -6.22 0.62 22.64
C GLU A 5 -6.20 1.60 21.45
N ASN A 6 -5.23 2.49 21.41
CA ASN A 6 -5.07 3.45 20.30
C ASN A 6 -4.69 2.79 18.96
N TYR A 7 -4.23 1.54 18.95
CA TYR A 7 -3.88 0.77 17.75
C TYR A 7 -4.96 -0.22 17.33
N SER A 8 -6.06 -0.33 18.07
CA SER A 8 -7.19 -1.17 17.65
C SER A 8 -7.79 -0.66 16.34
N LEU A 9 -8.11 -1.61 15.46
CA LEU A 9 -8.87 -1.41 14.24
C LEU A 9 -10.23 -2.12 14.28
N ASP A 10 -10.75 -2.38 15.47
CA ASP A 10 -12.08 -2.99 15.64
C ASP A 10 -13.12 -2.19 14.85
N GLU A 11 -14.11 -2.90 14.29
CA GLU A 11 -15.18 -2.35 13.45
C GLU A 11 -14.71 -1.72 12.12
N ASN A 12 -13.40 -1.70 11.84
CA ASN A 12 -12.89 -1.24 10.56
C ASN A 12 -12.90 -2.36 9.51
N ILE A 13 -13.14 -1.97 8.28
CA ILE A 13 -12.98 -2.82 7.11
C ILE A 13 -11.81 -2.27 6.31
N THR A 14 -10.80 -3.09 6.14
CA THR A 14 -9.56 -2.73 5.42
C THR A 14 -9.51 -3.43 4.07
N LEU A 15 -9.37 -2.65 3.01
CA LEU A 15 -9.04 -3.16 1.67
C LEU A 15 -7.53 -3.02 1.43
N VAL A 16 -6.83 -4.15 1.25
CA VAL A 16 -5.38 -4.19 0.96
C VAL A 16 -5.16 -4.74 -0.44
N THR A 17 -4.61 -3.92 -1.33
CA THR A 17 -4.29 -4.39 -2.67
C THR A 17 -2.93 -5.09 -2.74
N GLY A 18 -2.85 -6.21 -3.50
CA GLY A 18 -1.62 -7.00 -3.59
C GLY A 18 -1.22 -7.65 -2.27
N ALA A 19 -2.20 -8.30 -1.59
CA ALA A 19 -2.05 -8.87 -0.25
C ALA A 19 -1.56 -10.31 -0.21
N SER A 20 -1.18 -10.91 -1.35
CA SER A 20 -0.78 -12.33 -1.41
C SER A 20 0.61 -12.57 -0.81
N ARG A 21 1.51 -11.60 -0.83
CA ARG A 21 2.90 -11.73 -0.34
C ARG A 21 3.51 -10.37 0.05
N GLY A 22 4.73 -10.42 0.60
CA GLY A 22 5.57 -9.26 0.87
C GLY A 22 4.92 -8.23 1.80
N ILE A 23 5.05 -6.95 1.48
CA ILE A 23 4.55 -5.83 2.28
C ILE A 23 3.03 -5.92 2.44
N GLY A 24 2.30 -6.20 1.35
CA GLY A 24 0.84 -6.29 1.40
C GLY A 24 0.32 -7.40 2.31
N ALA A 25 0.99 -8.55 2.31
CA ALA A 25 0.66 -9.66 3.23
C ALA A 25 0.93 -9.25 4.69
N GLY A 26 2.11 -8.66 4.97
CA GLY A 26 2.45 -8.21 6.32
C GLY A 26 1.48 -7.17 6.86
N ILE A 27 1.03 -6.22 6.02
CA ILE A 27 0.01 -5.24 6.40
C ILE A 27 -1.32 -5.92 6.67
N ALA A 28 -1.78 -6.79 5.76
CA ALA A 28 -3.06 -7.48 5.88
C ALA A 28 -3.15 -8.32 7.16
N ASP A 29 -2.09 -9.05 7.48
CA ASP A 29 -2.03 -9.91 8.66
C ASP A 29 -2.02 -9.09 9.95
N LEU A 30 -1.19 -8.03 10.03
CA LEU A 30 -1.13 -7.16 11.20
C LEU A 30 -2.45 -6.41 11.45
N PHE A 31 -3.12 -5.94 10.39
CA PHE A 31 -4.40 -5.25 10.50
C PHE A 31 -5.51 -6.18 10.96
N GLY A 32 -5.50 -7.44 10.48
CA GLY A 32 -6.41 -8.47 10.97
C GLY A 32 -6.19 -8.80 12.45
N GLN A 33 -4.94 -8.90 12.89
CA GLN A 33 -4.57 -9.08 14.29
C GLN A 33 -4.98 -7.88 15.18
N ALA A 34 -5.01 -6.68 14.58
CA ALA A 34 -5.48 -5.47 15.25
C ALA A 34 -7.02 -5.32 15.28
N GLY A 35 -7.78 -6.33 14.81
CA GLY A 35 -9.24 -6.38 14.90
C GLY A 35 -9.98 -6.01 13.61
N SER A 36 -9.30 -5.55 12.55
CA SER A 36 -9.96 -5.20 11.30
C SER A 36 -10.49 -6.43 10.56
N THR A 37 -11.63 -6.28 9.89
CA THR A 37 -12.03 -7.21 8.84
C THR A 37 -11.25 -6.89 7.57
N VAL A 38 -10.44 -7.84 7.05
CA VAL A 38 -9.51 -7.57 5.95
C VAL A 38 -9.99 -8.17 4.64
N ILE A 39 -10.04 -7.36 3.59
CA ILE A 39 -10.26 -7.77 2.22
C ILE A 39 -8.91 -7.62 1.49
N GLY A 40 -8.25 -8.73 1.23
CA GLY A 40 -6.97 -8.74 0.53
C GLY A 40 -7.15 -9.05 -0.95
N THR A 41 -6.46 -8.36 -1.86
CA THR A 41 -6.58 -8.66 -3.28
C THR A 41 -5.34 -9.33 -3.86
N ALA A 42 -5.56 -10.15 -4.86
CA ALA A 42 -4.54 -10.72 -5.74
C ALA A 42 -5.05 -10.74 -7.18
N THR A 43 -4.15 -10.86 -8.16
CA THR A 43 -4.50 -10.86 -9.58
C THR A 43 -4.97 -12.23 -10.08
N SER A 44 -4.82 -13.30 -9.28
CA SER A 44 -5.24 -14.64 -9.66
C SER A 44 -6.14 -15.29 -8.59
N PRO A 45 -6.98 -16.27 -9.00
CA PRO A 45 -7.80 -17.04 -8.06
C PRO A 45 -6.97 -17.76 -7.00
N GLU A 46 -5.81 -18.32 -7.37
CA GLU A 46 -4.90 -19.03 -6.45
C GLU A 46 -4.34 -18.05 -5.40
N GLY A 47 -3.98 -16.83 -5.82
CA GLY A 47 -3.52 -15.80 -4.91
C GLY A 47 -4.61 -15.35 -3.93
N ALA A 48 -5.84 -15.16 -4.40
CA ALA A 48 -6.99 -14.85 -3.56
C ALA A 48 -7.31 -15.97 -2.57
N HIS A 49 -7.27 -17.24 -3.04
CA HIS A 49 -7.45 -18.41 -2.19
C HIS A 49 -6.38 -18.48 -1.09
N SER A 50 -5.11 -18.30 -1.46
CA SER A 50 -3.98 -18.30 -0.50
C SER A 50 -4.13 -17.23 0.58
N ILE A 51 -4.65 -16.03 0.25
CA ILE A 51 -4.97 -14.99 1.22
C ILE A 51 -6.04 -15.49 2.21
N SER A 52 -7.14 -16.05 1.70
CA SER A 52 -8.23 -16.56 2.54
C SER A 52 -7.78 -17.69 3.46
N GLU A 53 -6.97 -18.63 2.96
CA GLU A 53 -6.38 -19.69 3.78
C GLU A 53 -5.47 -19.14 4.89
N ARG A 54 -4.62 -18.16 4.56
CA ARG A 54 -3.72 -17.52 5.54
C ARG A 54 -4.52 -16.85 6.64
N PHE A 55 -5.58 -16.11 6.29
CA PHE A 55 -6.46 -15.48 7.27
C PHE A 55 -7.15 -16.51 8.17
N SER A 56 -7.68 -17.58 7.59
CA SER A 56 -8.30 -18.68 8.36
C SER A 56 -7.33 -19.31 9.36
N LYS A 57 -6.09 -19.61 8.92
CA LYS A 57 -5.04 -20.19 9.79
C LYS A 57 -4.63 -19.28 10.92
N SER A 58 -4.74 -17.96 10.75
CA SER A 58 -4.34 -16.93 11.72
C SER A 58 -5.53 -16.34 12.50
N ASN A 59 -6.74 -16.92 12.38
CA ASN A 59 -7.98 -16.40 12.97
C ASN A 59 -8.27 -14.93 12.62
N ILE A 60 -7.91 -14.50 11.44
CA ILE A 60 -8.18 -13.16 10.92
C ILE A 60 -9.55 -13.18 10.23
N LYS A 61 -10.41 -12.21 10.58
CA LYS A 61 -11.66 -11.98 9.86
C LYS A 61 -11.36 -11.36 8.50
N GLY A 62 -11.79 -12.01 7.42
CA GLY A 62 -11.55 -11.48 6.08
C GLY A 62 -11.57 -12.51 4.99
N LYS A 63 -11.27 -12.04 3.78
CA LYS A 63 -11.26 -12.86 2.57
C LYS A 63 -10.24 -12.34 1.55
N GLY A 64 -9.77 -13.23 0.71
CA GLY A 64 -9.05 -12.88 -0.51
C GLY A 64 -10.03 -12.74 -1.68
N VAL A 65 -9.81 -11.72 -2.53
CA VAL A 65 -10.60 -11.48 -3.74
C VAL A 65 -9.68 -11.28 -4.95
N VAL A 66 -10.15 -11.68 -6.12
CA VAL A 66 -9.43 -11.43 -7.37
C VAL A 66 -9.67 -10.00 -7.81
N LEU A 67 -8.60 -9.28 -8.14
CA LEU A 67 -8.68 -7.92 -8.68
C LEU A 67 -7.41 -7.57 -9.45
N ASP A 68 -7.56 -7.22 -10.71
CA ASP A 68 -6.54 -6.44 -11.43
C ASP A 68 -6.80 -4.95 -11.22
N VAL A 69 -5.98 -4.34 -10.36
CA VAL A 69 -6.12 -2.91 -10.01
C VAL A 69 -5.93 -1.96 -11.20
N SER A 70 -5.32 -2.42 -12.30
CA SER A 70 -5.14 -1.63 -13.52
C SER A 70 -6.45 -1.46 -14.31
N GLN A 71 -7.47 -2.28 -14.01
CA GLN A 71 -8.77 -2.27 -14.66
C GLN A 71 -9.79 -1.49 -13.82
N SER A 72 -10.09 -0.27 -14.22
CA SER A 72 -11.04 0.59 -13.48
C SER A 72 -12.46 0.00 -13.39
N SER A 73 -12.87 -0.80 -14.37
CA SER A 73 -14.15 -1.55 -14.35
C SER A 73 -14.18 -2.54 -13.20
N GLU A 74 -13.13 -3.38 -13.05
CA GLU A 74 -13.06 -4.37 -11.97
C GLU A 74 -13.03 -3.70 -10.59
N VAL A 75 -12.28 -2.59 -10.45
CA VAL A 75 -12.27 -1.79 -9.21
C VAL A 75 -13.68 -1.31 -8.86
N ASN A 76 -14.42 -0.77 -9.84
CA ASN A 76 -15.79 -0.28 -9.61
C ASN A 76 -16.76 -1.41 -9.25
N GLU A 77 -16.66 -2.56 -9.92
CA GLU A 77 -17.48 -3.74 -9.63
C GLU A 77 -17.23 -4.26 -8.22
N LEU A 78 -15.97 -4.45 -7.83
CA LEU A 78 -15.62 -4.87 -6.47
C LEU A 78 -16.18 -3.92 -5.42
N ILE A 79 -15.95 -2.62 -5.56
CA ILE A 79 -16.44 -1.65 -4.58
C ILE A 79 -17.98 -1.59 -4.54
N LYS A 80 -18.65 -1.79 -5.68
CA LYS A 80 -20.11 -1.91 -5.73
C LYS A 80 -20.61 -3.16 -4.98
N GLU A 81 -19.97 -4.30 -5.17
CA GLU A 81 -20.26 -5.55 -4.45
C GLU A 81 -20.06 -5.38 -2.94
N LEU A 82 -18.90 -4.84 -2.52
CA LEU A 82 -18.62 -4.59 -1.11
C LEU A 82 -19.67 -3.66 -0.47
N LYS A 83 -20.09 -2.62 -1.18
CA LYS A 83 -21.16 -1.73 -0.71
C LYS A 83 -22.50 -2.44 -0.54
N ALA A 84 -22.86 -3.33 -1.45
CA ALA A 84 -24.09 -4.10 -1.38
C ALA A 84 -24.15 -5.06 -0.19
N ASN A 85 -22.96 -5.51 0.29
CA ASN A 85 -22.80 -6.43 1.41
C ASN A 85 -22.49 -5.70 2.74
N ASP A 86 -22.65 -4.37 2.81
CA ASP A 86 -22.26 -3.54 3.97
C ASP A 86 -20.75 -3.64 4.35
N GLU A 87 -19.92 -4.11 3.42
CA GLU A 87 -18.46 -4.25 3.57
C GLU A 87 -17.73 -2.98 3.05
N ASN A 88 -18.25 -1.80 3.26
CA ASN A 88 -17.60 -0.56 2.79
C ASN A 88 -16.25 -0.33 3.48
N PRO A 89 -15.13 -0.27 2.73
CA PRO A 89 -13.83 -0.03 3.33
C PRO A 89 -13.75 1.33 4.04
N SER A 90 -13.36 1.31 5.31
CA SER A 90 -12.97 2.51 6.06
C SER A 90 -11.47 2.75 6.00
N ILE A 91 -10.70 1.73 5.62
CA ILE A 91 -9.26 1.81 5.42
C ILE A 91 -8.93 1.24 4.02
N LEU A 92 -8.14 2.00 3.25
CA LEU A 92 -7.60 1.57 1.95
C LEU A 92 -6.08 1.58 2.00
N ILE A 93 -5.47 0.45 1.69
CA ILE A 93 -4.03 0.29 1.51
C ILE A 93 -3.75 0.05 0.03
N ASN A 94 -3.27 1.06 -0.67
CA ASN A 94 -2.82 0.97 -2.04
C ASN A 94 -1.37 0.45 -2.06
N ASN A 95 -1.22 -0.87 -2.09
CA ASN A 95 0.07 -1.54 -2.07
C ASN A 95 0.41 -2.23 -3.40
N ALA A 96 -0.57 -2.67 -4.17
CA ALA A 96 -0.31 -3.32 -5.46
C ALA A 96 0.58 -2.46 -6.36
N GLY A 97 1.58 -3.08 -6.95
CA GLY A 97 2.51 -2.41 -7.83
C GLY A 97 3.46 -3.39 -8.52
N ILE A 98 4.02 -2.95 -9.63
CA ILE A 98 5.01 -3.68 -10.42
C ILE A 98 6.24 -2.83 -10.64
N SER A 99 7.40 -3.48 -10.79
CA SER A 99 8.63 -2.88 -11.28
C SER A 99 9.08 -3.62 -12.53
N MET A 100 9.53 -2.88 -13.52
CA MET A 100 10.05 -3.41 -14.78
C MET A 100 11.37 -2.67 -15.09
N GLU A 101 12.50 -3.28 -14.70
CA GLU A 101 13.78 -2.62 -14.87
C GLU A 101 14.18 -2.52 -16.33
N SER A 102 14.43 -1.30 -16.80
CA SER A 102 14.93 -1.01 -18.13
C SER A 102 15.57 0.39 -18.17
N LEU A 103 16.71 0.52 -18.85
CA LEU A 103 17.31 1.84 -19.11
C LEU A 103 16.35 2.72 -19.91
N MET A 104 16.32 4.02 -19.63
CA MET A 104 15.39 4.98 -20.23
C MET A 104 15.25 4.83 -21.76
N MET A 105 16.37 4.70 -22.47
CA MET A 105 16.37 4.55 -23.92
C MET A 105 15.79 3.22 -24.44
N ARG A 106 15.51 2.26 -23.57
CA ARG A 106 14.98 0.93 -23.91
C ARG A 106 13.58 0.68 -23.33
N ILE A 107 13.03 1.62 -22.57
CA ILE A 107 11.66 1.50 -22.06
C ILE A 107 10.72 1.54 -23.26
N LYS A 108 9.89 0.51 -23.40
CA LYS A 108 8.83 0.47 -24.41
C LYS A 108 7.61 1.24 -23.90
N GLU A 109 6.83 1.82 -24.81
CA GLU A 109 5.61 2.54 -24.47
C GLU A 109 4.60 1.65 -23.71
N ASP A 110 4.46 0.39 -24.13
CA ASP A 110 3.59 -0.58 -23.43
C ASP A 110 4.05 -0.84 -21.99
N ASP A 111 5.36 -0.94 -21.74
CA ASP A 111 5.91 -1.14 -20.40
C ASP A 111 5.70 0.12 -19.54
N TRP A 112 5.89 1.30 -20.12
CA TRP A 112 5.57 2.58 -19.50
C TRP A 112 4.09 2.62 -19.08
N ASP A 113 3.18 2.39 -20.02
CA ASP A 113 1.74 2.43 -19.78
C ASP A 113 1.30 1.42 -18.72
N LYS A 114 1.86 0.21 -18.76
CA LYS A 114 1.57 -0.82 -17.77
C LYS A 114 1.98 -0.40 -16.36
N VAL A 115 3.18 0.18 -16.21
CA VAL A 115 3.66 0.66 -14.91
C VAL A 115 2.82 1.84 -14.41
N ILE A 116 2.51 2.80 -15.28
CA ILE A 116 1.63 3.94 -14.93
C ILE A 116 0.24 3.46 -14.51
N LYS A 117 -0.38 2.58 -15.29
CA LYS A 117 -1.71 2.04 -14.98
C LYS A 117 -1.74 1.32 -13.64
N THR A 118 -0.75 0.45 -13.40
CA THR A 118 -0.75 -0.37 -12.19
C THR A 118 -0.35 0.42 -10.95
N ASN A 119 0.66 1.31 -11.02
CA ASN A 119 1.25 1.91 -9.83
C ASN A 119 0.66 3.29 -9.48
N LEU A 120 0.06 3.98 -10.43
CA LEU A 120 -0.44 5.35 -10.22
C LEU A 120 -1.94 5.46 -10.52
N SER A 121 -2.37 5.07 -11.74
CA SER A 121 -3.79 5.19 -12.12
C SER A 121 -4.70 4.34 -11.25
N SER A 122 -4.25 3.14 -10.85
CA SER A 122 -5.00 2.26 -9.94
C SER A 122 -5.28 2.92 -8.59
N VAL A 123 -4.29 3.63 -8.04
CA VAL A 123 -4.43 4.34 -6.76
C VAL A 123 -5.49 5.43 -6.86
N PHE A 124 -5.54 6.15 -7.99
CA PHE A 124 -6.60 7.10 -8.27
C PHE A 124 -7.97 6.39 -8.36
N PHE A 125 -8.09 5.29 -9.10
CA PHE A 125 -9.36 4.57 -9.26
C PHE A 125 -9.90 4.06 -7.92
N LEU A 126 -9.05 3.39 -7.14
CA LEU A 126 -9.42 2.85 -5.83
C LEU A 126 -9.80 3.95 -4.85
N SER A 127 -8.98 4.99 -4.73
CA SER A 127 -9.27 6.12 -3.84
C SER A 127 -10.60 6.78 -4.21
N LYS A 128 -10.83 7.08 -5.49
CA LYS A 128 -12.09 7.64 -5.99
C LYS A 128 -13.30 6.75 -5.66
N ALA A 129 -13.15 5.44 -5.79
CA ALA A 129 -14.25 4.49 -5.58
C ALA A 129 -14.67 4.37 -4.10
N VAL A 130 -13.73 4.49 -3.14
CA VAL A 130 -14.02 4.36 -1.70
C VAL A 130 -14.35 5.69 -1.01
N ILE A 131 -13.81 6.81 -1.48
CA ILE A 131 -13.93 8.14 -0.83
C ILE A 131 -15.39 8.53 -0.55
N GLY A 132 -16.30 8.27 -1.46
CA GLY A 132 -17.73 8.60 -1.26
C GLY A 132 -18.34 7.94 -0.03
N GLY A 133 -18.00 6.68 0.23
CA GLY A 133 -18.39 5.94 1.44
C GLY A 133 -17.77 6.53 2.71
N MET A 134 -16.47 6.83 2.66
CA MET A 134 -15.72 7.44 3.76
C MET A 134 -16.27 8.84 4.12
N ILE A 135 -16.58 9.68 3.12
CA ILE A 135 -17.17 11.01 3.32
C ILE A 135 -18.54 10.90 4.03
N LYS A 136 -19.40 9.96 3.59
CA LYS A 136 -20.72 9.73 4.20
C LYS A 136 -20.60 9.33 5.67
N LYS A 137 -19.64 8.48 6.02
CA LYS A 137 -19.38 8.02 7.39
C LYS A 137 -18.56 9.03 8.20
N ARG A 138 -17.95 10.06 7.58
CA ARG A 138 -16.98 10.98 8.18
C ARG A 138 -15.83 10.25 8.87
N GLN A 139 -15.36 9.17 8.26
CA GLN A 139 -14.26 8.34 8.73
C GLN A 139 -13.57 7.67 7.54
N GLY A 140 -12.25 7.77 7.48
CA GLY A 140 -11.48 7.09 6.44
C GLY A 140 -9.98 7.22 6.65
N ARG A 141 -9.25 6.21 6.17
CA ARG A 141 -7.79 6.18 6.12
C ARG A 141 -7.36 5.65 4.77
N ILE A 142 -6.57 6.42 4.04
CA ILE A 142 -5.97 5.99 2.78
C ILE A 142 -4.46 6.02 2.94
N ILE A 143 -3.80 4.89 2.73
CA ILE A 143 -2.36 4.75 2.83
C ILE A 143 -1.83 4.21 1.51
N ASN A 144 -0.97 5.00 0.87
CA ASN A 144 -0.34 4.67 -0.40
C ASN A 144 1.07 4.13 -0.13
N ILE A 145 1.40 2.96 -0.66
CA ILE A 145 2.76 2.42 -0.56
C ILE A 145 3.60 2.98 -1.71
N GLY A 146 4.38 3.98 -1.36
CA GLY A 146 5.34 4.65 -2.22
C GLY A 146 6.63 3.84 -2.41
N SER A 147 7.74 4.55 -2.49
CA SER A 147 9.11 4.00 -2.47
C SER A 147 10.10 5.13 -2.28
N VAL A 148 11.24 4.85 -1.67
CA VAL A 148 12.38 5.78 -1.59
C VAL A 148 12.82 6.26 -2.97
N VAL A 149 12.71 5.42 -4.01
CA VAL A 149 13.11 5.81 -5.39
C VAL A 149 12.19 6.87 -6.01
N GLY A 150 11.02 7.11 -5.45
CA GLY A 150 10.19 8.26 -5.81
C GLY A 150 10.84 9.61 -5.43
N SER A 151 11.71 9.62 -4.40
CA SER A 151 12.46 10.79 -3.94
C SER A 151 13.86 10.88 -4.54
N ILE A 152 14.60 9.75 -4.61
CA ILE A 152 16.01 9.75 -5.03
C ILE A 152 16.25 9.35 -6.49
N GLY A 153 15.24 8.77 -7.15
CA GLY A 153 15.42 8.12 -8.46
C GLY A 153 16.19 6.79 -8.35
N ALA A 154 16.22 6.03 -9.44
CA ALA A 154 17.05 4.84 -9.55
C ALA A 154 17.37 4.56 -11.05
N ILE A 155 18.59 4.13 -11.34
CA ILE A 155 18.97 3.71 -12.67
C ILE A 155 18.08 2.54 -13.10
N GLY A 156 17.58 2.58 -14.33
CA GLY A 156 16.72 1.54 -14.88
C GLY A 156 15.27 1.56 -14.39
N ASN A 157 14.87 2.56 -13.59
CA ASN A 157 13.54 2.63 -12.99
C ASN A 157 12.81 3.96 -13.22
N ALA A 158 13.03 4.62 -14.36
CA ALA A 158 12.48 5.95 -14.62
C ALA A 158 10.94 5.98 -14.51
N HIS A 159 10.23 5.02 -15.14
CA HIS A 159 8.78 4.90 -15.07
C HIS A 159 8.28 4.56 -13.66
N TYR A 160 8.94 3.65 -12.96
CA TYR A 160 8.61 3.31 -11.58
C TYR A 160 8.81 4.51 -10.63
N SER A 161 9.95 5.19 -10.73
CA SER A 161 10.24 6.41 -9.96
C SER A 161 9.21 7.50 -10.23
N ALA A 162 8.82 7.71 -11.49
CA ALA A 162 7.79 8.67 -11.86
C ALA A 162 6.44 8.36 -11.19
N THR A 163 6.03 7.07 -11.18
CA THR A 163 4.78 6.69 -10.50
C THR A 163 4.85 6.92 -9.01
N LYS A 164 5.95 6.55 -8.36
CA LYS A 164 6.11 6.69 -6.90
C LYS A 164 6.24 8.15 -6.46
N ALA A 165 6.87 9.00 -7.26
CA ALA A 165 6.85 10.46 -7.07
C ALA A 165 5.45 11.05 -7.28
N GLY A 166 4.71 10.60 -8.30
CA GLY A 166 3.33 11.02 -8.57
C GLY A 166 2.37 10.73 -7.41
N LEU A 167 2.57 9.63 -6.67
CA LEU A 167 1.77 9.31 -5.49
C LEU A 167 1.86 10.39 -4.40
N VAL A 168 3.01 11.05 -4.26
CA VAL A 168 3.19 12.11 -3.26
C VAL A 168 2.27 13.30 -3.58
N GLY A 169 2.24 13.74 -4.84
CA GLY A 169 1.35 14.81 -5.27
C GLY A 169 -0.13 14.44 -5.14
N LEU A 170 -0.50 13.22 -5.57
CA LEU A 170 -1.86 12.69 -5.45
C LEU A 170 -2.30 12.62 -3.98
N THR A 171 -1.45 12.12 -3.09
CA THR A 171 -1.69 12.04 -1.65
C THR A 171 -2.01 13.41 -1.05
N LYS A 172 -1.20 14.42 -1.35
CA LYS A 172 -1.39 15.78 -0.83
C LYS A 172 -2.71 16.40 -1.31
N SER A 173 -3.02 16.25 -2.60
CA SER A 173 -4.26 16.79 -3.19
C SER A 173 -5.50 16.17 -2.55
N ILE A 174 -5.55 14.84 -2.46
CA ILE A 174 -6.69 14.15 -1.85
C ILE A 174 -6.80 14.54 -0.36
N ALA A 175 -5.68 14.60 0.37
CA ALA A 175 -5.68 14.99 1.79
C ALA A 175 -6.33 16.37 2.03
N LEU A 176 -6.04 17.33 1.17
CA LEU A 176 -6.67 18.68 1.23
C LEU A 176 -8.17 18.63 0.98
N GLU A 177 -8.61 17.81 0.02
CA GLU A 177 -10.03 17.72 -0.35
C GLU A 177 -10.90 17.07 0.75
N VAL A 178 -10.35 16.05 1.44
CA VAL A 178 -11.16 15.20 2.34
C VAL A 178 -10.87 15.38 3.83
N GLY A 179 -9.87 16.17 4.20
CA GLY A 179 -9.45 16.36 5.59
C GLY A 179 -10.58 16.86 6.49
N SER A 180 -11.44 17.77 6.01
CA SER A 180 -12.62 18.28 6.74
C SER A 180 -13.67 17.20 7.04
N ARG A 181 -13.53 16.00 6.47
CA ARG A 181 -14.40 14.84 6.66
C ARG A 181 -13.80 13.77 7.56
N ASN A 182 -12.75 14.10 8.33
CA ASN A 182 -12.03 13.15 9.20
C ASN A 182 -11.43 11.96 8.41
N ILE A 183 -10.95 12.24 7.18
CA ILE A 183 -10.28 11.27 6.34
C ILE A 183 -8.83 11.71 6.21
N THR A 184 -7.90 10.81 6.53
CA THR A 184 -6.47 11.06 6.33
C THR A 184 -5.95 10.29 5.12
N VAL A 185 -5.01 10.90 4.41
CA VAL A 185 -4.39 10.31 3.23
C VAL A 185 -2.88 10.49 3.34
N ASN A 186 -2.12 9.40 3.42
CA ASN A 186 -0.68 9.45 3.60
C ASN A 186 0.03 8.47 2.67
N THR A 187 1.30 8.70 2.44
CA THR A 187 2.21 7.80 1.73
C THR A 187 3.22 7.23 2.72
N ILE A 188 3.50 5.93 2.64
CA ILE A 188 4.68 5.33 3.25
C ILE A 188 5.67 5.09 2.11
N ALA A 189 6.91 5.52 2.28
CA ALA A 189 7.99 5.33 1.31
C ALA A 189 9.01 4.32 1.85
N PRO A 190 8.85 3.02 1.54
CA PRO A 190 9.80 1.99 1.92
C PRO A 190 11.17 2.21 1.26
N GLY A 191 12.24 1.82 1.96
CA GLY A 191 13.53 1.53 1.38
C GLY A 191 13.57 0.13 0.77
N TYR A 192 14.72 -0.54 0.88
CA TYR A 192 14.85 -1.96 0.50
C TYR A 192 14.26 -2.84 1.60
N ILE A 193 13.22 -3.58 1.24
CA ILE A 193 12.48 -4.50 2.12
C ILE A 193 12.70 -5.92 1.64
N GLU A 194 13.02 -6.85 2.54
CA GLU A 194 13.16 -8.28 2.23
C GLU A 194 11.81 -8.85 1.79
N THR A 195 11.68 -9.08 0.51
CA THR A 195 10.52 -9.68 -0.15
C THR A 195 11.01 -10.57 -1.30
N ASP A 196 10.12 -11.30 -1.94
CA ASP A 196 10.51 -12.10 -3.11
C ASP A 196 11.13 -11.25 -4.22
N MET A 197 10.78 -9.97 -4.32
CA MET A 197 11.40 -9.02 -5.26
C MET A 197 12.89 -8.76 -5.02
N THR A 198 13.35 -8.92 -3.79
CA THR A 198 14.73 -8.58 -3.37
C THR A 198 15.61 -9.80 -3.13
N LYS A 199 15.04 -11.01 -3.09
CA LYS A 199 15.76 -12.25 -2.80
C LYS A 199 16.76 -12.65 -3.90
N ASP A 200 16.48 -12.31 -5.15
CA ASP A 200 17.29 -12.70 -6.31
C ASP A 200 18.41 -11.71 -6.64
N MET A 201 18.66 -10.71 -5.78
CA MET A 201 19.78 -9.78 -5.95
C MET A 201 21.11 -10.51 -5.76
N ASN A 202 22.08 -10.24 -6.66
CA ASN A 202 23.44 -10.74 -6.47
C ASN A 202 24.11 -10.09 -5.23
N GLN A 203 25.08 -10.79 -4.65
CA GLN A 203 25.73 -10.39 -3.39
C GLN A 203 26.41 -9.01 -3.52
N GLU A 204 27.06 -8.72 -4.64
CA GLU A 204 27.81 -7.47 -4.86
C GLU A 204 26.85 -6.25 -4.86
N LEU A 205 25.71 -6.37 -5.53
CA LEU A 205 24.67 -5.34 -5.52
C LEU A 205 24.07 -5.19 -4.10
N SER A 206 23.80 -6.30 -3.44
CA SER A 206 23.30 -6.32 -2.05
C SER A 206 24.25 -5.58 -1.11
N ASP A 207 25.55 -5.87 -1.16
CA ASP A 207 26.56 -5.22 -0.31
C ASP A 207 26.66 -3.70 -0.61
N THR A 208 26.53 -3.34 -1.88
CA THR A 208 26.56 -1.93 -2.32
C THR A 208 25.34 -1.17 -1.79
N LEU A 209 24.17 -1.78 -1.81
CA LEU A 209 22.92 -1.18 -1.32
C LEU A 209 22.93 -1.11 0.21
N MET A 210 23.44 -2.15 0.88
CA MET A 210 23.55 -2.20 2.33
C MET A 210 24.39 -1.03 2.87
N LYS A 211 25.50 -0.68 2.20
CA LYS A 211 26.35 0.48 2.57
C LYS A 211 25.62 1.82 2.51
N LYS A 212 24.49 1.91 1.79
CA LYS A 212 23.68 3.12 1.69
C LYS A 212 22.60 3.21 2.77
N ILE A 213 22.46 2.17 3.60
CA ILE A 213 21.44 2.10 4.67
C ILE A 213 22.13 2.30 6.02
N PRO A 214 21.98 3.47 6.68
CA PRO A 214 22.62 3.73 7.99
C PRO A 214 22.33 2.69 9.06
N LEU A 215 21.10 2.10 9.08
CA LEU A 215 20.76 1.03 10.01
C LEU A 215 21.41 -0.33 9.67
N ASN A 216 22.17 -0.42 8.56
CA ASN A 216 22.94 -1.58 8.12
C ASN A 216 22.14 -2.90 8.10
N ARG A 217 20.86 -2.82 7.72
CA ARG A 217 19.97 -3.96 7.46
C ARG A 217 18.91 -3.59 6.44
N TYR A 218 18.41 -4.57 5.72
CA TYR A 218 17.17 -4.41 4.99
C TYR A 218 15.99 -4.31 5.97
N GLY A 219 14.94 -3.60 5.55
CA GLY A 219 13.67 -3.61 6.26
C GLY A 219 12.95 -4.95 6.07
N GLN A 220 12.04 -5.24 6.98
CA GLN A 220 11.13 -6.37 6.89
C GLN A 220 9.71 -5.88 6.56
N PRO A 221 8.83 -6.68 5.99
CA PRO A 221 7.43 -6.30 5.78
C PRO A 221 6.76 -5.74 7.04
N ILE A 222 7.14 -6.23 8.22
CA ILE A 222 6.62 -5.76 9.51
C ILE A 222 7.03 -4.30 9.80
N ASP A 223 8.21 -3.84 9.37
CA ASP A 223 8.63 -2.45 9.56
C ASP A 223 7.66 -1.48 8.84
N ILE A 224 7.14 -1.90 7.69
CA ILE A 224 6.14 -1.14 6.93
C ILE A 224 4.75 -1.30 7.53
N ALA A 225 4.37 -2.53 7.91
CA ALA A 225 3.05 -2.84 8.45
C ALA A 225 2.77 -2.10 9.76
N THR A 226 3.75 -1.99 10.65
CA THR A 226 3.61 -1.24 11.92
C THR A 226 3.42 0.26 11.68
N THR A 227 4.13 0.84 10.71
CA THR A 227 3.92 2.24 10.31
C THR A 227 2.54 2.43 9.69
N ALA A 228 2.09 1.51 8.85
CA ALA A 228 0.75 1.54 8.28
C ALA A 228 -0.33 1.44 9.38
N LEU A 229 -0.17 0.55 10.35
CA LEU A 229 -1.08 0.42 11.49
C LEU A 229 -1.15 1.72 12.32
N PHE A 230 -0.01 2.33 12.61
CA PHE A 230 0.05 3.64 13.27
C PHE A 230 -0.77 4.69 12.53
N LEU A 231 -0.57 4.84 11.22
CA LEU A 231 -1.28 5.83 10.40
C LEU A 231 -2.77 5.51 10.25
N ALA A 232 -3.16 4.23 10.26
CA ALA A 232 -4.55 3.80 10.14
C ALA A 232 -5.35 3.96 11.44
N SER A 233 -4.69 3.86 12.57
CA SER A 233 -5.28 3.90 13.91
C SER A 233 -5.61 5.32 14.38
N SER A 234 -6.16 5.44 15.59
CA SER A 234 -6.42 6.72 16.22
C SER A 234 -5.14 7.50 16.52
N SER A 235 -3.98 6.82 16.69
CA SER A 235 -2.69 7.45 16.89
C SER A 235 -2.22 8.30 15.70
N GLY A 236 -2.62 7.94 14.46
CA GLY A 236 -2.32 8.67 13.24
C GLY A 236 -3.37 9.72 12.84
N ALA A 237 -4.40 9.96 13.66
CA ALA A 237 -5.56 10.76 13.27
C ALA A 237 -5.24 12.23 12.92
N TYR A 238 -4.12 12.77 13.39
CA TYR A 238 -3.70 14.16 13.09
C TYR A 238 -2.59 14.23 12.04
N ILE A 239 -2.35 13.12 11.31
CA ILE A 239 -1.33 13.05 10.26
C ILE A 239 -2.04 12.85 8.92
N THR A 240 -1.91 13.83 8.02
CA THR A 240 -2.46 13.75 6.66
C THR A 240 -1.59 14.49 5.66
N GLY A 241 -1.58 14.05 4.41
CA GLY A 241 -0.77 14.62 3.33
C GLY A 241 0.73 14.34 3.44
N GLN A 242 1.14 13.47 4.36
CA GLN A 242 2.56 13.21 4.64
C GLN A 242 3.11 12.02 3.85
N THR A 243 4.43 12.07 3.62
CA THR A 243 5.21 10.92 3.17
C THR A 243 6.10 10.49 4.33
N ILE A 244 5.86 9.30 4.87
CA ILE A 244 6.65 8.73 5.95
C ILE A 244 7.71 7.80 5.35
N HIS A 245 8.97 8.20 5.48
CA HIS A 245 10.11 7.41 5.00
C HIS A 245 10.44 6.28 5.98
N VAL A 246 10.33 5.01 5.51
CA VAL A 246 10.67 3.80 6.29
C VAL A 246 11.73 3.05 5.52
N ASN A 247 12.98 3.54 5.59
CA ASN A 247 14.06 3.15 4.69
C ASN A 247 15.42 2.95 5.37
N GLY A 248 15.44 2.86 6.72
CA GLY A 248 16.67 2.67 7.49
C GLY A 248 17.66 3.84 7.42
N GLY A 249 17.19 5.03 7.04
CA GLY A 249 18.02 6.23 6.88
C GLY A 249 18.64 6.38 5.47
N MET A 250 18.27 5.52 4.51
CA MET A 250 18.77 5.58 3.14
C MET A 250 18.46 6.93 2.45
N TYR A 251 17.36 7.55 2.81
CA TYR A 251 16.97 8.90 2.42
C TYR A 251 16.39 9.64 3.62
N MET A 252 16.78 10.90 3.78
CA MET A 252 16.32 11.82 4.83
C MET A 252 15.92 13.13 4.16
N ASP A 253 14.73 13.68 4.50
CA ASP A 253 14.25 15.00 4.06
C ASP A 253 14.91 16.11 4.86
#